data_ad9560429bbec9f7004f9a70296a1cf8
#
_entry.id   ad9560429bbec9f7004f9a70296a1cf8
#
_cell.length_a   1.000
_cell.length_b   1.000
_cell.length_c   1.000
_cell.angle_alpha   90.00
_cell.angle_beta   90.00
_cell.angle_gamma   90.00
#
_symmetry.space_group_name_H-M   'P 1'
#
loop_
_entity.id
_entity.type
_entity.pdbx_description
1 polymer ?
#
loop_
_entity_poly.entity_id
_entity_poly.type
_entity_poly.pdbx_seq_one_letter_code
_entity_poly.pdbx_strand_id
1 'polypeptide(L)'
;VTLAENCILKRCGKHIIISFTGCICLDWKKANIPEKCFPQPNVINERNTVLLVGASYHLGFVMLEPDGHRYVVYYVPDTNRSGDLGNNSEYKIHGELAYFID
;
A
#
# COMPACT_ATOMS: atom_id res chain seq x y z
N VAL A 1 2.92 6.34 -12.71
CA VAL A 1 3.85 6.97 -11.77
C VAL A 1 4.45 5.91 -10.85
N THR A 2 5.75 5.88 -10.77
CA THR A 2 6.44 4.96 -9.86
C THR A 2 6.48 5.59 -8.47
N LEU A 3 5.83 4.94 -7.50
CA LEU A 3 5.83 5.42 -6.11
C LEU A 3 7.05 4.89 -5.35
N ALA A 4 7.48 3.69 -5.69
CA ALA A 4 8.64 3.02 -5.13
C ALA A 4 9.01 1.90 -6.09
N GLU A 5 10.13 1.22 -5.85
CA GLU A 5 10.50 0.06 -6.65
C GLU A 5 9.40 -1.00 -6.56
N ASN A 6 8.89 -1.44 -7.71
CA ASN A 6 7.81 -2.42 -7.82
C ASN A 6 6.48 -1.96 -7.18
N CYS A 7 6.27 -0.65 -7.14
CA CYS A 7 5.05 -0.04 -6.64
C CYS A 7 4.65 1.07 -7.62
N ILE A 8 3.66 0.80 -8.46
CA ILE A 8 3.29 1.69 -9.55
C ILE A 8 1.84 2.12 -9.42
N LEU A 9 1.62 3.43 -9.54
CA LEU A 9 0.29 4.03 -9.58
C LEU A 9 -0.11 4.26 -11.03
N LYS A 10 -1.30 3.79 -11.40
CA LYS A 10 -1.89 4.02 -12.72
C LYS A 10 -3.23 4.72 -12.55
N ARG A 11 -3.55 5.58 -13.49
CA ARG A 11 -4.82 6.27 -13.53
C ARG A 11 -5.58 5.91 -14.79
N CYS A 12 -6.83 5.52 -14.63
CA CYS A 12 -7.76 5.26 -15.72
C CYS A 12 -9.04 6.06 -15.46
N GLY A 13 -9.15 7.24 -16.08
CA GLY A 13 -10.23 8.17 -15.75
C GLY A 13 -10.15 8.64 -14.31
N LYS A 14 -11.19 8.37 -13.53
CA LYS A 14 -11.23 8.67 -12.10
C LYS A 14 -10.82 7.48 -11.23
N HIS A 15 -10.44 6.38 -11.83
CA HIS A 15 -10.05 5.18 -11.10
C HIS A 15 -8.53 5.11 -10.99
N ILE A 16 -8.05 4.97 -9.77
CA ILE A 16 -6.62 4.86 -9.48
C ILE A 16 -6.35 3.43 -9.01
N ILE A 17 -5.29 2.84 -9.55
CA ILE A 17 -4.82 1.52 -9.15
C ILE A 17 -3.36 1.61 -8.78
N ILE A 18 -3.02 1.19 -7.58
CA ILE A 18 -1.63 1.07 -7.14
C ILE A 18 -1.30 -0.41 -7.11
N SER A 19 -0.36 -0.82 -7.95
CA SER A 19 0.03 -2.21 -8.08
C SER A 19 1.33 -2.47 -7.34
N PHE A 20 1.35 -3.54 -6.54
CA PHE A 20 2.52 -4.01 -5.83
C PHE A 20 2.95 -5.32 -6.46
N THR A 21 4.13 -5.34 -7.07
CA THR A 21 4.65 -6.49 -7.79
C THR A 21 5.96 -6.97 -7.17
N GLY A 22 5.93 -7.26 -5.89
CA GLY A 22 7.12 -7.61 -5.14
C GLY A 22 7.81 -6.40 -4.54
N CYS A 23 7.04 -5.38 -4.16
CA CYS A 23 7.57 -4.23 -3.44
C CYS A 23 8.10 -4.69 -2.09
N ILE A 24 9.31 -4.29 -1.73
CA ILE A 24 9.90 -4.68 -0.46
C ILE A 24 9.08 -4.11 0.69
N CYS A 25 8.66 -5.00 1.58
CA CYS A 25 7.94 -4.64 2.79
C CYS A 25 8.94 -4.21 3.85
N LEU A 26 9.15 -2.92 3.97
CA LEU A 26 9.92 -2.36 5.07
C LEU A 26 8.96 -1.84 6.11
N ASP A 27 9.35 -1.93 7.37
CA ASP A 27 8.55 -1.36 8.44
C ASP A 27 8.29 0.12 8.16
N TRP A 28 7.02 0.50 8.29
CA TRP A 28 6.59 1.89 8.14
C TRP A 28 6.88 2.49 6.77
N LYS A 29 7.04 1.65 5.77
CA LYS A 29 7.27 2.15 4.42
C LYS A 29 6.04 2.89 3.92
N LYS A 30 6.26 4.11 3.48
CA LYS A 30 5.21 4.98 2.97
C LYS A 30 5.61 5.47 1.57
N ALA A 31 4.61 5.58 0.70
CA ALA A 31 4.79 6.19 -0.60
C ALA A 31 3.81 7.35 -0.73
N ASN A 32 4.29 8.48 -1.20
CA ASN A 32 3.47 9.68 -1.35
C ASN A 32 2.62 9.58 -2.62
N ILE A 33 1.33 9.90 -2.47
CA ILE A 33 0.41 9.96 -3.60
C ILE A 33 0.48 11.36 -4.23
N PRO A 34 0.57 11.47 -5.55
CA PRO A 34 0.49 12.77 -6.21
C PRO A 34 -0.84 13.47 -5.92
N GLU A 35 -0.80 14.79 -5.77
CA GLU A 35 -1.98 15.57 -5.41
C GLU A 35 -3.17 15.32 -6.35
N LYS A 36 -2.90 15.25 -7.65
CA LYS A 36 -3.94 14.99 -8.66
C LYS A 36 -4.57 13.61 -8.56
N CYS A 37 -4.05 12.75 -7.71
CA CYS A 37 -4.54 11.39 -7.48
C CYS A 37 -5.10 11.21 -6.08
N PHE A 38 -5.36 12.30 -5.35
CA PHE A 38 -5.90 12.21 -4.00
C PHE A 38 -7.28 11.56 -4.01
N PRO A 39 -7.56 10.70 -3.03
CA PRO A 39 -8.82 9.94 -2.97
C PRO A 39 -10.01 10.81 -2.60
N GLN A 40 -11.20 10.32 -2.90
CA GLN A 40 -12.42 10.88 -2.33
C GLN A 40 -12.42 10.62 -0.81
N PRO A 41 -13.05 11.50 -0.02
CA PRO A 41 -13.01 11.38 1.43
C PRO A 41 -13.51 10.05 1.98
N ASN A 42 -14.46 9.41 1.30
CA ASN A 42 -15.05 8.16 1.77
C ASN A 42 -14.17 6.93 1.56
N VAL A 43 -13.04 7.05 0.85
CA VAL A 43 -12.15 5.90 0.62
C VAL A 43 -10.91 5.93 1.52
N ILE A 44 -10.79 6.95 2.35
CA ILE A 44 -9.67 7.07 3.28
C ILE A 44 -9.76 5.97 4.33
N ASN A 45 -8.63 5.32 4.60
CA ASN A 45 -8.51 4.20 5.55
C ASN A 45 -9.23 2.92 5.12
N GLU A 46 -9.71 2.86 3.88
CA GLU A 46 -10.23 1.61 3.34
C GLU A 46 -9.06 0.65 3.12
N ARG A 47 -9.21 -0.58 3.65
CA ARG A 47 -8.13 -1.56 3.63
C ARG A 47 -8.27 -2.51 2.46
N ASN A 48 -7.15 -2.75 1.79
CA ASN A 48 -7.08 -3.77 0.74
C ASN A 48 -6.08 -4.83 1.19
N THR A 49 -6.51 -6.08 1.17
CA THR A 49 -5.68 -7.21 1.55
C THR A 49 -4.60 -7.45 0.50
N VAL A 50 -3.38 -7.66 0.94
CA VAL A 50 -2.25 -7.99 0.08
C VAL A 50 -1.56 -9.23 0.60
N LEU A 51 -0.82 -9.89 -0.28
CA LEU A 51 -0.02 -11.06 0.06
C LEU A 51 1.42 -10.62 0.37
N LEU A 52 1.93 -11.12 1.46
CA LEU A 52 3.32 -10.90 1.85
C LEU A 52 4.09 -12.19 1.63
N VAL A 53 5.12 -12.12 0.80
CA VAL A 53 5.93 -13.29 0.42
C VAL A 53 7.35 -13.12 0.93
N GLY A 54 7.77 -14.06 1.77
CA GLY A 54 9.12 -14.12 2.29
C GLY A 54 9.49 -15.58 2.50
N ALA A 55 10.07 -15.92 3.64
CA ALA A 55 10.33 -17.31 3.99
C ALA A 55 9.02 -18.11 4.12
N SER A 56 7.93 -17.42 4.43
CA SER A 56 6.58 -17.99 4.47
C SER A 56 5.61 -16.96 3.89
N TYR A 57 4.33 -17.32 3.80
CA TYR A 57 3.28 -16.44 3.27
C TYR A 57 2.45 -15.88 4.40
N HIS A 58 2.16 -14.59 4.33
CA HIS A 58 1.32 -13.90 5.30
C HIS A 58 0.36 -12.97 4.59
N LEU A 59 -0.71 -12.59 5.27
CA LEU A 59 -1.62 -11.57 4.80
C LEU A 59 -1.31 -10.24 5.51
N GLY A 60 -1.48 -9.16 4.79
CA GLY A 60 -1.37 -7.82 5.33
C GLY A 60 -2.36 -6.90 4.64
N PHE A 61 -2.27 -5.63 4.92
CA PHE A 61 -3.18 -4.63 4.37
C PHE A 61 -2.38 -3.46 3.85
N VAL A 62 -2.90 -2.85 2.80
CA VAL A 62 -2.47 -1.53 2.37
C VAL A 62 -3.65 -0.58 2.45
N MET A 63 -3.40 0.66 2.75
CA MET A 63 -4.43 1.69 2.82
C MET A 63 -3.84 3.06 2.54
N LEU A 64 -4.71 4.01 2.21
CA LEU A 64 -4.32 5.41 2.11
C LEU A 64 -4.52 6.05 3.47
N GLU A 65 -3.50 6.76 3.93
CA GLU A 65 -3.54 7.45 5.20
C GLU A 65 -3.23 8.93 4.99
N PRO A 66 -4.01 9.83 5.58
CA PRO A 66 -3.68 11.25 5.54
C PRO A 66 -2.38 11.51 6.29
N ASP A 67 -1.52 12.35 5.71
CA ASP A 67 -0.27 12.77 6.33
C ASP A 67 -0.10 14.27 6.10
N GLY A 68 -0.67 15.07 6.99
CA GLY A 68 -0.74 16.51 6.83
C GLY A 68 -1.64 16.89 5.66
N HIS A 69 -1.06 17.55 4.66
CA HIS A 69 -1.79 17.98 3.46
C HIS A 69 -1.63 16.99 2.29
N ARG A 70 -1.20 15.78 2.58
CA ARG A 70 -0.96 14.76 1.56
C ARG A 70 -1.48 13.42 2.01
N TYR A 71 -1.48 12.46 1.09
CA TYR A 71 -1.84 11.08 1.39
C TYR A 71 -0.65 10.17 1.12
N VAL A 72 -0.54 9.14 1.90
CA VAL A 72 0.49 8.13 1.74
C VAL A 72 -0.14 6.76 1.66
N VAL A 73 0.50 5.87 0.94
CA VAL A 73 0.17 4.46 1.00
C VAL A 73 0.83 3.92 2.26
N TYR A 74 0.02 3.34 3.10
CA TYR A 74 0.48 2.80 4.37
C TYR A 74 0.26 1.30 4.40
N TYR A 75 1.30 0.57 4.74
CA TYR A 75 1.24 -0.86 4.90
C TYR A 75 1.04 -1.22 6.37
N VAL A 76 0.10 -2.13 6.62
CA VAL A 76 -0.17 -2.62 7.96
C VAL A 76 -0.02 -4.14 7.94
N PRO A 77 0.91 -4.71 8.69
CA PRO A 77 1.03 -6.16 8.79
C PRO A 77 -0.14 -6.75 9.55
N ASP A 78 -0.36 -8.05 9.38
CA ASP A 78 -1.32 -8.78 10.19
C ASP A 78 -0.82 -8.79 11.63
N THR A 79 -1.52 -8.09 12.50
CA THR A 79 -1.12 -7.93 13.90
C THR A 79 -1.17 -9.24 14.69
N ASN A 80 -1.97 -10.22 14.23
CA ASN A 80 -2.04 -11.51 14.89
C ASN A 80 -0.75 -12.31 14.71
N ARG A 81 0.08 -11.89 13.78
CA ARG A 81 1.33 -12.55 13.43
C ARG A 81 2.52 -11.59 13.46
N SER A 82 2.40 -10.54 14.23
CA SER A 82 3.43 -9.50 14.28
C SER A 82 4.81 -10.05 14.66
N GLY A 83 4.86 -11.04 15.50
CA GLY A 83 6.11 -11.67 15.90
C GLY A 83 6.79 -12.43 14.74
N ASP A 84 6.00 -12.91 13.77
CA ASP A 84 6.53 -13.61 12.61
C ASP A 84 7.08 -12.66 11.57
N LEU A 85 6.49 -11.48 11.46
CA LEU A 85 6.93 -10.47 10.52
C LEU A 85 8.09 -9.64 11.05
N GLY A 86 7.98 -9.20 12.31
CA GLY A 86 9.01 -8.40 12.96
C GLY A 86 9.48 -7.25 12.07
N ASN A 87 10.77 -7.01 12.06
CA ASN A 87 11.42 -6.01 11.21
C ASN A 87 11.94 -6.64 9.93
N ASN A 88 11.18 -7.53 9.33
CA ASN A 88 11.66 -8.34 8.25
C ASN A 88 11.52 -7.63 6.91
N SER A 89 12.60 -7.02 6.44
CA SER A 89 12.67 -6.34 5.16
C SER A 89 12.68 -7.30 3.96
N GLU A 90 12.73 -8.61 4.20
CA GLU A 90 12.76 -9.59 3.13
C GLU A 90 11.38 -9.93 2.59
N TYR A 91 10.33 -9.55 3.28
CA TYR A 91 8.99 -9.76 2.77
C TYR A 91 8.69 -8.81 1.62
N LYS A 92 8.02 -9.33 0.60
CA LYS A 92 7.62 -8.57 -0.57
C LYS A 92 6.11 -8.50 -0.65
N ILE A 93 5.59 -7.35 -1.00
CA ILE A 93 4.15 -7.10 -1.11
C ILE A 93 3.68 -7.41 -2.52
N HIS A 94 2.62 -8.22 -2.63
CA HIS A 94 1.94 -8.50 -3.89
C HIS A 94 0.46 -8.21 -3.76
N GLY A 95 -0.08 -7.41 -4.65
CA GLY A 95 -1.49 -7.08 -4.64
C GLY A 95 -1.76 -5.71 -5.22
N GLU A 96 -2.91 -5.16 -4.88
CA GLU A 96 -3.35 -3.87 -5.41
C GLU A 96 -4.12 -3.09 -4.37
N LEU A 97 -4.03 -1.76 -4.49
CA LEU A 97 -4.91 -0.82 -3.80
C LEU A 97 -5.61 -0.01 -4.88
N ALA A 98 -6.94 -0.04 -4.92
CA ALA A 98 -7.72 0.68 -5.91
C ALA A 98 -8.72 1.61 -5.25
N TYR A 99 -8.91 2.79 -5.85
CA TYR A 99 -9.84 3.78 -5.31
C TYR A 99 -10.23 4.78 -6.41
N PHE A 100 -11.23 5.60 -6.10
CA PHE A 100 -11.69 6.65 -7.01
C PHE A 100 -11.26 8.03 -6.52
N ILE A 101 -11.00 8.91 -7.48
CA ILE A 101 -10.71 10.33 -7.22
C ILE A 101 -11.91 11.18 -7.60
N ASP A 102 -11.94 12.40 -7.15
CA ASP A 102 -12.99 13.37 -7.52
C ASP A 102 -12.87 13.84 -8.96
#